data_c2be3e1f6f6a053a1dcb77d9fba6d160
#
_entry.id   c2be3e1f6f6a053a1dcb77d9fba6d160
#
_cell.length_a   1.000
_cell.length_b   1.000
_cell.length_c   1.000
_cell.angle_alpha   90.00
_cell.angle_beta   90.00
_cell.angle_gamma   90.00
#
_symmetry.space_group_name_H-M   'P 1'
#
loop_
_entity.id
_entity.type
_entity.pdbx_description
1 polymer ?
#
loop_
_entity_poly.entity_id
_entity_poly.type
_entity_poly.pdbx_seq_one_letter_code
_entity_poly.pdbx_strand_id
1 'polypeptide(L)'
;EYTRCQILINAKHQFIEGDVLHWWHEKNHFGLRSRYKDDYLWLVYATIYYLNVTNDKSILDEEVEFAVAENLSEHESERGVIFTYSSYKKTLFEHLLLSLKLSMSELGSHGLPLMGGGDWNDGMNKVGIKGKGESVWLGFFLYDIINNFIKILDDYYPDMEKKSYISFN
;
A
#
# COMPACT_ATOMS: atom_id res chain seq x y z
N GLU A 1 -11.02 -10.20 15.98
CA GLU A 1 -10.95 -11.30 14.99
C GLU A 1 -11.32 -10.82 13.58
N TYR A 2 -12.48 -10.20 13.38
CA TYR A 2 -12.89 -9.70 12.04
C TYR A 2 -11.89 -8.72 11.40
N THR A 3 -11.39 -7.75 12.15
CA THR A 3 -10.42 -6.77 11.66
C THR A 3 -9.13 -7.46 11.21
N ARG A 4 -8.65 -8.44 11.97
CA ARG A 4 -7.46 -9.24 11.62
C ARG A 4 -7.66 -9.96 10.28
N CYS A 5 -8.77 -10.65 10.13
CA CYS A 5 -9.11 -11.33 8.87
C CYS A 5 -9.20 -10.35 7.70
N GLN A 6 -9.82 -9.19 7.90
CA GLN A 6 -9.96 -8.18 6.84
C GLN A 6 -8.62 -7.59 6.40
N ILE A 7 -7.69 -7.36 7.33
CA ILE A 7 -6.32 -6.92 7.01
C ILE A 7 -5.62 -7.95 6.12
N LEU A 8 -5.67 -9.24 6.47
CA LEU A 8 -5.05 -10.30 5.68
C LEU A 8 -5.71 -10.46 4.30
N ILE A 9 -7.04 -10.29 4.22
CA ILE A 9 -7.75 -10.27 2.93
C ILE A 9 -7.27 -9.09 2.08
N ASN A 10 -7.13 -7.90 2.64
CA ASN A 10 -6.62 -6.74 1.89
C ASN A 10 -5.18 -6.95 1.43
N ALA A 11 -4.31 -7.50 2.29
CA ALA A 11 -2.94 -7.84 1.92
C ALA A 11 -2.88 -8.82 0.74
N LYS A 12 -3.77 -9.81 0.70
CA LYS A 12 -3.89 -10.78 -0.40
C LYS A 12 -4.25 -10.13 -1.75
N HIS A 13 -4.85 -8.94 -1.73
CA HIS A 13 -5.22 -8.18 -2.93
C HIS A 13 -4.17 -7.13 -3.32
N GLN A 14 -2.98 -7.20 -2.72
CA GLN A 14 -1.80 -6.44 -3.14
C GLN A 14 -1.06 -7.21 -4.24
N PHE A 15 -0.53 -6.48 -5.22
CA PHE A 15 0.39 -7.01 -6.23
C PHE A 15 1.84 -6.99 -5.74
N ILE A 16 2.69 -7.82 -6.33
CA ILE A 16 4.10 -7.90 -5.96
C ILE A 16 4.85 -6.58 -6.22
N GLU A 17 4.32 -5.74 -7.09
CA GLU A 17 4.81 -4.40 -7.38
C GLU A 17 4.53 -3.40 -6.24
N GLY A 18 3.67 -3.74 -5.30
CA GLY A 18 3.30 -2.94 -4.13
C GLY A 18 1.98 -2.18 -4.27
N ASP A 19 1.44 -2.07 -5.49
CA ASP A 19 0.10 -1.54 -5.73
C ASP A 19 -0.99 -2.55 -5.32
N VAL A 20 -2.25 -2.10 -5.28
CA VAL A 20 -3.37 -2.91 -4.80
C VAL A 20 -4.55 -2.84 -5.75
N LEU A 21 -5.51 -3.74 -5.58
CA LEU A 21 -6.82 -3.57 -6.18
C LEU A 21 -7.61 -2.49 -5.42
N HIS A 22 -8.09 -1.48 -6.12
CA HIS A 22 -8.93 -0.41 -5.56
C HIS A 22 -10.25 -0.98 -5.00
N TRP A 23 -10.86 -1.89 -5.76
CA TRP A 23 -11.98 -2.72 -5.32
C TRP A 23 -11.94 -4.07 -6.04
N TRP A 24 -12.63 -5.09 -5.49
CA TRP A 24 -12.70 -6.42 -6.10
C TRP A 24 -13.99 -7.14 -5.75
N HIS A 25 -14.28 -8.13 -6.57
CA HIS A 25 -15.34 -9.12 -6.36
C HIS A 25 -14.71 -10.50 -6.25
N GLU A 26 -14.65 -11.06 -5.05
CA GLU A 26 -14.02 -12.36 -4.78
C GLU A 26 -14.65 -13.50 -5.60
N LYS A 27 -15.97 -13.47 -5.81
CA LYS A 27 -16.71 -14.56 -6.47
C LYS A 27 -16.29 -14.81 -7.92
N ASN A 28 -15.93 -13.78 -8.66
CA ASN A 28 -15.53 -13.86 -10.06
C ASN A 28 -14.09 -13.41 -10.32
N HIS A 29 -13.33 -13.15 -9.26
CA HIS A 29 -11.94 -12.70 -9.32
C HIS A 29 -11.75 -11.49 -10.24
N PHE A 30 -12.70 -10.57 -10.24
CA PHE A 30 -12.65 -9.34 -11.01
C PHE A 30 -12.48 -8.14 -10.08
N GLY A 31 -11.59 -7.22 -10.45
CA GLY A 31 -11.34 -6.01 -9.68
C GLY A 31 -10.78 -4.86 -10.53
N LEU A 32 -10.62 -3.71 -9.90
CA LEU A 32 -10.04 -2.53 -10.53
C LEU A 32 -8.59 -2.37 -10.03
N ARG A 33 -7.62 -2.54 -10.92
CA ARG A 33 -6.23 -2.15 -10.67
C ARG A 33 -6.08 -0.67 -11.03
N SER A 34 -5.57 0.14 -10.12
CA SER A 34 -5.52 1.59 -10.29
C SER A 34 -4.18 2.19 -9.85
N ARG A 35 -3.97 3.46 -10.23
CA ARG A 35 -2.87 4.30 -9.76
C ARG A 35 -3.33 5.34 -8.74
N TYR A 36 -4.41 5.05 -8.01
CA TYR A 36 -4.84 5.85 -6.88
C TYR A 36 -3.86 5.68 -5.73
N LYS A 37 -3.28 6.80 -5.28
CA LYS A 37 -2.08 6.75 -4.45
C LYS A 37 -2.35 6.50 -2.97
N ASP A 38 -3.52 6.83 -2.49
CA ASP A 38 -3.93 6.52 -1.12
C ASP A 38 -4.23 5.03 -0.93
N ASP A 39 -4.65 4.32 -1.97
CA ASP A 39 -4.90 2.88 -1.94
C ASP A 39 -3.71 2.09 -1.39
N TYR A 40 -2.48 2.51 -1.69
CA TYR A 40 -1.26 1.86 -1.22
C TYR A 40 -1.07 1.97 0.29
N LEU A 41 -1.67 2.98 0.92
CA LEU A 41 -1.44 3.33 2.32
C LEU A 41 -2.48 2.79 3.29
N TRP A 42 -3.69 2.48 2.83
CA TRP A 42 -4.77 2.06 3.71
C TRP A 42 -4.48 0.74 4.44
N LEU A 43 -3.80 -0.22 3.79
CA LEU A 43 -3.39 -1.46 4.44
C LEU A 43 -2.43 -1.19 5.59
N VAL A 44 -1.45 -0.31 5.39
CA VAL A 44 -0.47 0.09 6.41
C VAL A 44 -1.18 0.78 7.56
N TYR A 45 -2.01 1.76 7.28
CA TYR A 45 -2.78 2.51 8.27
C TYR A 45 -3.66 1.59 9.13
N ALA A 46 -4.45 0.72 8.50
CA ALA A 46 -5.34 -0.21 9.21
C ALA A 46 -4.55 -1.18 10.09
N THR A 47 -3.40 -1.67 9.63
CA THR A 47 -2.54 -2.57 10.42
C THR A 47 -1.94 -1.85 11.62
N ILE A 48 -1.45 -0.62 11.46
CA ILE A 48 -0.92 0.21 12.57
C ILE A 48 -2.01 0.40 13.63
N TYR A 49 -3.21 0.79 13.19
CA TYR A 49 -4.34 1.00 14.10
C TYR A 49 -4.73 -0.28 14.85
N TYR A 50 -4.77 -1.42 14.14
CA TYR A 50 -5.03 -2.72 14.74
C TYR A 50 -3.99 -3.10 15.80
N LEU A 51 -2.70 -2.94 15.51
CA LEU A 51 -1.61 -3.22 16.44
C LEU A 51 -1.69 -2.35 17.69
N ASN A 52 -1.96 -1.05 17.53
CA ASN A 52 -2.09 -0.11 18.64
C ASN A 52 -3.25 -0.47 19.60
N VAL A 53 -4.34 -1.04 19.07
CA VAL A 53 -5.51 -1.40 19.87
C VAL A 53 -5.39 -2.78 20.51
N THR A 54 -4.82 -3.75 19.77
CA THR A 54 -4.84 -5.17 20.17
C THR A 54 -3.53 -5.69 20.73
N ASN A 55 -2.41 -5.05 20.38
CA ASN A 55 -1.05 -5.53 20.63
C ASN A 55 -0.79 -6.94 20.07
N ASP A 56 -1.55 -7.36 19.04
CA ASP A 56 -1.39 -8.66 18.36
C ASP A 56 -0.26 -8.58 17.34
N LYS A 57 0.97 -8.76 17.83
CA LYS A 57 2.19 -8.76 17.01
C LYS A 57 2.22 -9.89 15.98
N SER A 58 1.57 -11.01 16.30
CA SER A 58 1.61 -12.22 15.46
C SER A 58 1.04 -12.00 14.06
N ILE A 59 0.19 -10.99 13.86
CA ILE A 59 -0.34 -10.66 12.53
C ILE A 59 0.76 -10.30 11.53
N LEU A 60 1.86 -9.69 12.00
CA LEU A 60 2.96 -9.26 11.13
C LEU A 60 3.73 -10.42 10.50
N ASP A 61 3.71 -11.59 11.15
CA ASP A 61 4.39 -12.81 10.70
C ASP A 61 3.50 -13.69 9.82
N GLU A 62 2.22 -13.33 9.62
CA GLU A 62 1.30 -14.08 8.76
C GLU A 62 1.77 -14.02 7.31
N GLU A 63 1.93 -15.21 6.71
CA GLU A 63 2.30 -15.34 5.30
C GLU A 63 1.09 -15.20 4.39
N VAL A 64 1.13 -14.19 3.52
CA VAL A 64 0.05 -13.85 2.59
C VAL A 64 0.53 -13.93 1.15
N GLU A 65 -0.27 -14.51 0.27
CA GLU A 65 -0.06 -14.55 -1.17
C GLU A 65 -0.38 -13.19 -1.82
N PHE A 66 0.10 -12.97 -3.04
CA PHE A 66 -0.16 -11.76 -3.82
C PHE A 66 -1.23 -11.97 -4.86
N ALA A 67 -1.99 -10.92 -5.17
CA ALA A 67 -2.78 -10.88 -6.39
C ALA A 67 -1.86 -10.87 -7.63
N VAL A 68 -2.29 -11.52 -8.68
CA VAL A 68 -1.59 -11.60 -9.97
C VAL A 68 -2.56 -11.20 -11.08
N ALA A 69 -2.24 -10.13 -11.77
CA ALA A 69 -2.93 -9.68 -12.97
C ALA A 69 -1.96 -8.92 -13.88
N GLU A 70 -2.39 -8.60 -15.08
CA GLU A 70 -1.61 -7.80 -16.02
C GLU A 70 -1.35 -6.39 -15.47
N ASN A 71 -0.10 -5.90 -15.64
CA ASN A 71 0.30 -4.56 -15.20
C ASN A 71 -0.40 -3.48 -16.03
N LEU A 72 -0.66 -2.32 -15.39
CA LEU A 72 -1.12 -1.14 -16.11
C LEU A 72 0.00 -0.64 -17.03
N SER A 73 -0.35 -0.32 -18.28
CA SER A 73 0.57 0.34 -19.20
C SER A 73 0.91 1.76 -18.69
N GLU A 74 1.96 2.37 -19.24
CA GLU A 74 2.44 3.70 -18.83
C GLU A 74 1.34 4.78 -18.86
N HIS A 75 0.42 4.67 -19.80
CA HIS A 75 -0.64 5.66 -20.03
C HIS A 75 -1.97 5.35 -19.35
N GLU A 76 -2.09 4.18 -18.73
CA GLU A 76 -3.31 3.80 -18.00
C GLU A 76 -3.27 4.28 -16.55
N SER A 77 -4.34 4.93 -16.11
CA SER A 77 -4.57 5.27 -14.72
C SER A 77 -5.29 4.17 -13.95
N GLU A 78 -6.09 3.36 -14.65
CA GLU A 78 -6.87 2.27 -14.08
C GLU A 78 -7.33 1.29 -15.17
N ARG A 79 -7.60 0.05 -14.77
CA ARG A 79 -8.17 -1.00 -15.64
C ARG A 79 -8.87 -2.07 -14.83
N GLY A 80 -10.04 -2.51 -15.29
CA GLY A 80 -10.69 -3.74 -14.81
C GLY A 80 -9.86 -4.96 -15.18
N VAL A 81 -9.51 -5.79 -14.20
CA VAL A 81 -8.67 -6.97 -14.38
C VAL A 81 -9.33 -8.21 -13.80
N ILE A 82 -9.10 -9.36 -14.44
CA ILE A 82 -9.31 -10.66 -13.79
C ILE A 82 -8.00 -11.02 -13.10
N PHE A 83 -8.06 -11.31 -11.80
CA PHE A 83 -6.89 -11.64 -11.01
C PHE A 83 -6.90 -13.09 -10.51
N THR A 84 -5.74 -13.59 -10.22
CA THR A 84 -5.50 -14.87 -9.53
C THR A 84 -4.58 -14.62 -8.34
N TYR A 85 -4.18 -15.68 -7.64
CA TYR A 85 -3.25 -15.57 -6.53
C TYR A 85 -1.94 -16.31 -6.83
N SER A 86 -0.83 -15.74 -6.40
CA SER A 86 0.48 -16.34 -6.54
C SER A 86 0.65 -17.53 -5.59
N SER A 87 1.54 -18.46 -5.93
CA SER A 87 2.08 -19.44 -4.97
C SER A 87 3.17 -18.85 -4.07
N TYR A 88 3.69 -17.69 -4.43
CA TYR A 88 4.68 -16.95 -3.67
C TYR A 88 4.00 -16.14 -2.58
N LYS A 89 4.55 -16.19 -1.38
CA LYS A 89 4.03 -15.49 -0.20
C LYS A 89 5.12 -14.65 0.43
N LYS A 90 4.68 -13.62 1.13
CA LYS A 90 5.50 -12.84 2.06
C LYS A 90 4.72 -12.61 3.34
N THR A 91 5.45 -12.25 4.40
CA THR A 91 4.83 -11.85 5.66
C THR A 91 4.01 -10.56 5.47
N LEU A 92 2.97 -10.38 6.29
CA LEU A 92 2.23 -9.11 6.28
C LEU A 92 3.18 -7.92 6.45
N PHE A 93 4.19 -8.04 7.30
CA PHE A 93 5.21 -6.99 7.46
C PHE A 93 5.89 -6.62 6.13
N GLU A 94 6.26 -7.60 5.31
CA GLU A 94 6.86 -7.35 4.00
C GLU A 94 5.87 -6.73 3.02
N HIS A 95 4.57 -7.07 3.09
CA HIS A 95 3.51 -6.40 2.33
C HIS A 95 3.42 -4.91 2.67
N LEU A 96 3.49 -4.56 3.98
CA LEU A 96 3.49 -3.17 4.43
C LEU A 96 4.71 -2.41 3.92
N LEU A 97 5.89 -3.04 3.95
CA LEU A 97 7.13 -2.44 3.40
C LEU A 97 7.03 -2.19 1.91
N LEU A 98 6.43 -3.08 1.12
CA LEU A 98 6.20 -2.88 -0.31
C LEU A 98 5.31 -1.66 -0.57
N SER A 99 4.20 -1.52 0.15
CA SER A 99 3.31 -0.35 0.08
C SER A 99 4.04 0.95 0.36
N LEU A 100 4.79 1.01 1.47
CA LEU A 100 5.54 2.19 1.86
C LEU A 100 6.63 2.52 0.84
N LYS A 101 7.39 1.52 0.38
CA LYS A 101 8.44 1.70 -0.62
C LYS A 101 7.89 2.27 -1.92
N LEU A 102 6.76 1.75 -2.40
CA LEU A 102 6.10 2.27 -3.61
C LEU A 102 5.66 3.72 -3.40
N SER A 103 4.94 4.01 -2.32
CA SER A 103 4.43 5.36 -2.03
C SER A 103 5.56 6.40 -1.93
N MET A 104 6.71 5.99 -1.36
CA MET A 104 7.86 6.86 -1.17
C MET A 104 8.74 7.02 -2.42
N SER A 105 8.64 6.10 -3.38
CA SER A 105 9.36 6.21 -4.66
C SER A 105 8.72 7.20 -5.63
N GLU A 106 7.50 7.63 -5.37
CA GLU A 106 6.71 8.47 -6.27
C GLU A 106 6.51 9.88 -5.71
N LEU A 107 7.62 10.54 -5.39
CA LEU A 107 7.63 11.94 -4.90
C LEU A 107 7.87 12.92 -6.05
N GLY A 108 7.22 14.08 -5.96
CA GLY A 108 7.39 15.18 -6.90
C GLY A 108 8.56 16.10 -6.54
N SER A 109 8.68 17.20 -7.29
CA SER A 109 9.80 18.14 -7.18
C SER A 109 9.87 18.90 -5.85
N HIS A 110 8.77 18.95 -5.10
CA HIS A 110 8.72 19.59 -3.77
C HIS A 110 8.79 18.56 -2.63
N GLY A 111 9.04 17.26 -2.95
CA GLY A 111 9.11 16.19 -1.96
C GLY A 111 7.74 15.72 -1.45
N LEU A 112 6.66 16.10 -2.09
CA LEU A 112 5.32 15.61 -1.80
C LEU A 112 4.97 14.43 -2.71
N PRO A 113 4.11 13.50 -2.28
CA PRO A 113 3.65 12.41 -3.13
C PRO A 113 2.96 12.93 -4.41
N LEU A 114 3.26 12.27 -5.54
CA LEU A 114 2.58 12.56 -6.79
C LEU A 114 1.10 12.15 -6.70
N MET A 115 0.23 12.97 -7.30
CA MET A 115 -1.22 12.69 -7.37
C MET A 115 -1.55 11.42 -8.16
N GLY A 116 -0.77 11.11 -9.21
CA GLY A 116 -1.03 9.95 -10.06
C GLY A 116 -2.42 9.98 -10.69
N GLY A 117 -3.14 8.87 -10.58
CA GLY A 117 -4.53 8.73 -11.03
C GLY A 117 -5.55 9.44 -10.12
N GLY A 118 -5.15 9.75 -8.90
CA GLY A 118 -5.94 10.38 -7.84
C GLY A 118 -5.36 10.06 -6.47
N ASP A 119 -5.84 10.75 -5.45
CA ASP A 119 -5.67 10.40 -4.05
C ASP A 119 -7.03 9.93 -3.49
N TRP A 120 -7.37 10.20 -2.23
CA TRP A 120 -8.68 9.87 -1.66
C TRP A 120 -9.86 10.40 -2.50
N ASN A 121 -9.62 11.37 -3.37
CA ASN A 121 -10.60 11.93 -4.30
C ASN A 121 -10.30 11.45 -5.73
N ASP A 122 -10.97 10.40 -6.15
CA ASP A 122 -10.85 9.78 -7.48
C ASP A 122 -11.15 10.76 -8.62
N GLY A 123 -11.86 11.85 -8.33
CA GLY A 123 -12.15 12.93 -9.29
C GLY A 123 -10.95 13.82 -9.63
N MET A 124 -9.83 13.69 -8.93
CA MET A 124 -8.63 14.53 -9.12
C MET A 124 -7.65 13.98 -10.17
N ASN A 125 -8.07 13.02 -10.99
CA ASN A 125 -7.25 12.33 -11.98
C ASN A 125 -6.53 13.26 -12.98
N LYS A 126 -7.08 14.43 -13.28
CA LYS A 126 -6.46 15.40 -14.19
C LYS A 126 -5.31 16.20 -13.55
N VAL A 127 -5.23 16.27 -12.24
CA VAL A 127 -4.15 16.96 -11.52
C VAL A 127 -2.82 16.24 -11.75
N GLY A 128 -2.84 14.92 -11.67
CA GLY A 128 -1.65 14.06 -11.86
C GLY A 128 -1.34 13.67 -13.30
N ILE A 129 -2.19 14.02 -14.28
CA ILE A 129 -2.10 13.50 -15.66
C ILE A 129 -0.75 13.74 -16.37
N LYS A 130 0.00 14.77 -15.95
CA LYS A 130 1.33 15.07 -16.51
C LYS A 130 2.48 14.49 -15.67
N GLY A 131 2.19 13.67 -14.68
CA GLY A 131 3.17 13.10 -13.76
C GLY A 131 3.90 14.13 -12.88
N LYS A 132 3.30 15.32 -12.65
CA LYS A 132 3.91 16.43 -11.90
C LYS A 132 3.05 16.95 -10.75
N GLY A 133 1.75 16.70 -10.81
CA GLY A 133 0.82 17.15 -9.77
C GLY A 133 1.10 16.41 -8.46
N GLU A 134 1.25 17.16 -7.37
CA GLU A 134 1.52 16.66 -6.03
C GLU A 134 0.29 16.79 -5.14
N SER A 135 0.11 15.84 -4.20
CA SER A 135 -0.97 15.87 -3.22
C SER A 135 -0.46 16.25 -1.84
N VAL A 136 -0.91 17.41 -1.36
CA VAL A 136 -0.62 17.86 0.03
C VAL A 136 -1.31 16.96 1.05
N TRP A 137 -2.58 16.57 0.78
CA TRP A 137 -3.33 15.65 1.65
C TRP A 137 -2.59 14.31 1.81
N LEU A 138 -2.17 13.72 0.70
CA LEU A 138 -1.43 12.46 0.71
C LEU A 138 -0.08 12.60 1.43
N GLY A 139 0.55 13.78 1.34
CA GLY A 139 1.74 14.11 2.10
C GLY A 139 1.52 14.03 3.61
N PHE A 140 0.42 14.59 4.12
CA PHE A 140 0.05 14.47 5.53
C PHE A 140 -0.26 13.03 5.93
N PHE A 141 -0.98 12.29 5.10
CA PHE A 141 -1.36 10.91 5.37
C PHE A 141 -0.11 10.00 5.41
N LEU A 142 0.76 10.10 4.42
CA LEU A 142 2.03 9.36 4.37
C LEU A 142 2.93 9.71 5.56
N TYR A 143 3.04 10.99 5.93
CA TYR A 143 3.82 11.44 7.08
C TYR A 143 3.33 10.82 8.40
N ASP A 144 2.01 10.83 8.64
CA ASP A 144 1.41 10.21 9.82
C ASP A 144 1.68 8.70 9.87
N ILE A 145 1.48 8.01 8.74
CA ILE A 145 1.73 6.57 8.63
C ILE A 145 3.20 6.25 8.92
N ILE A 146 4.15 6.95 8.29
CA ILE A 146 5.58 6.70 8.50
C ILE A 146 5.98 6.89 9.96
N ASN A 147 5.53 7.97 10.61
CA ASN A 147 5.85 8.22 12.01
C ASN A 147 5.32 7.13 12.94
N ASN A 148 4.13 6.62 12.69
CA ASN A 148 3.55 5.54 13.48
C ASN A 148 4.19 4.17 13.14
N PHE A 149 4.54 3.94 11.88
CA PHE A 149 5.25 2.72 11.48
C PHE A 149 6.65 2.63 12.07
N ILE A 150 7.38 3.75 12.17
CA ILE A 150 8.69 3.80 12.84
C ILE A 150 8.57 3.36 14.31
N LYS A 151 7.53 3.78 15.03
CA LYS A 151 7.29 3.32 16.42
C LYS A 151 7.09 1.81 16.48
N ILE A 152 6.34 1.25 15.52
CA ILE A 152 6.17 -0.20 15.43
C ILE A 152 7.52 -0.89 15.18
N LEU A 153 8.37 -0.36 14.29
CA LEU A 153 9.71 -0.89 14.07
C LEU A 153 10.55 -0.86 15.36
N ASP A 154 10.47 0.21 16.14
CA ASP A 154 11.17 0.32 17.42
C ASP A 154 10.70 -0.71 18.44
N ASP A 155 9.39 -0.94 18.51
CA ASP A 155 8.77 -1.82 19.50
C ASP A 155 8.87 -3.31 19.15
N TYR A 156 8.83 -3.64 17.85
CA TYR A 156 8.73 -5.03 17.39
C TYR A 156 10.04 -5.58 16.80
N TYR A 157 10.90 -4.71 16.30
CA TYR A 157 12.16 -5.07 15.65
C TYR A 157 13.31 -4.16 16.15
N PRO A 158 13.60 -4.14 17.47
CA PRO A 158 14.57 -3.22 18.07
C PRO A 158 15.99 -3.40 17.51
N ASP A 159 16.36 -4.62 17.09
CA ASP A 159 17.68 -4.95 16.56
C ASP A 159 17.79 -4.75 15.03
N MET A 160 16.70 -4.32 14.37
CA MET A 160 16.70 -4.11 12.93
C MET A 160 17.44 -2.82 12.58
N GLU A 161 18.38 -2.90 11.64
CA GLU A 161 19.00 -1.70 11.06
C GLU A 161 17.96 -0.89 10.27
N LYS A 162 17.24 -0.01 10.95
CA LYS A 162 16.12 0.78 10.44
C LYS A 162 16.47 1.58 9.18
N LYS A 163 17.72 2.03 9.07
CA LYS A 163 18.21 2.78 7.90
C LYS A 163 18.17 1.98 6.61
N SER A 164 18.26 0.64 6.65
CA SER A 164 18.27 -0.18 5.45
C SER A 164 16.88 -0.34 4.80
N TYR A 165 15.82 -0.14 5.55
CA TYR A 165 14.43 -0.29 5.06
C TYR A 165 13.77 1.05 4.70
N ILE A 166 14.26 2.15 5.30
CA ILE A 166 13.72 3.50 5.11
C ILE A 166 14.72 4.41 4.37
N SER A 167 15.95 3.93 4.10
CA SER A 167 16.92 4.70 3.33
C SER A 167 16.52 4.73 1.85
N PHE A 168 16.21 5.93 1.43
CA PHE A 168 16.09 6.29 0.03
C PHE A 168 17.50 6.39 -0.59
N ASN A 169 17.75 5.60 -1.59
CA ASN A 169 18.79 5.86 -2.57
C ASN A 169 18.15 6.44 -3.82
#